data_79f8bbb7527770a123c4e58eff12359a
#
_entry.id   79f8bbb7527770a123c4e58eff12359a
#
_cell.length_a   1.000
_cell.length_b   1.000
_cell.length_c   1.000
_cell.angle_alpha   90.00
_cell.angle_beta   90.00
_cell.angle_gamma   90.00
#
_symmetry.space_group_name_H-M   'P 1'
#
loop_
_entity.id
_entity.type
_entity.pdbx_description
1 polymer ?
#
loop_
_entity_poly.entity_id
_entity_poly.type
_entity_poly.pdbx_seq_one_letter_code
_entity_poly.pdbx_strand_id
1 'polypeptide(L)'
;MERWTVRTCVRTSVALLGTAVLSIVPSFQRSASAQDTLPVGYGTLKRDDIVVRFATDQLEIQVLPLAEQVIRLLAPDTYRSLAQLLKTKGRDLADAAQRTGVDRPTLVMVTFFGLLPQARFSPEDVNITSRGRLFRPVGIVPLSPRWSSYQLDAHEQAVAIYLFEEGISFHEGLTVSYQGLANDAWTGVLPTLDRERARVMARASLQPRP
;
A
#
# COMPACT_ATOMS: atom_id res chain seq x y z
N MET A 1 65.03 28.95 -38.04
CA MET A 1 64.80 30.35 -38.42
C MET A 1 63.74 30.85 -37.55
N GLU A 2 64.15 31.56 -36.51
CA GLU A 2 64.01 33.01 -36.29
C GLU A 2 62.58 33.40 -35.98
N ARG A 3 62.25 34.16 -34.99
CA ARG A 3 62.87 35.09 -34.00
C ARG A 3 61.73 35.52 -33.07
N TRP A 4 61.97 35.51 -31.82
CA TRP A 4 62.00 36.63 -30.88
C TRP A 4 61.04 37.79 -31.16
N THR A 5 60.20 38.13 -30.17
CA THR A 5 60.40 39.36 -29.38
C THR A 5 59.55 39.43 -28.11
N VAL A 6 60.21 39.87 -27.09
CA VAL A 6 59.89 40.25 -25.73
C VAL A 6 59.18 41.63 -25.67
N ARG A 7 58.39 41.86 -24.62
CA ARG A 7 58.14 43.12 -23.88
C ARG A 7 56.63 43.30 -23.62
N THR A 8 56.13 43.76 -22.56
CA THR A 8 56.67 44.43 -21.35
C THR A 8 55.55 44.43 -20.29
N CYS A 9 55.93 44.39 -19.02
CA CYS A 9 55.13 44.69 -17.83
C CYS A 9 54.32 45.96 -17.92
N VAL A 10 53.07 45.92 -17.45
CA VAL A 10 52.50 47.03 -16.69
C VAL A 10 51.70 46.46 -15.50
N ARG A 11 52.18 46.73 -14.30
CA ARG A 11 51.48 46.61 -13.04
C ARG A 11 50.45 47.72 -12.98
N THR A 12 49.20 47.36 -12.77
CA THR A 12 48.25 48.29 -12.13
C THR A 12 47.41 47.49 -11.12
N SER A 13 47.73 47.84 -9.87
CA SER A 13 46.96 47.43 -8.70
C SER A 13 45.66 48.22 -8.71
N VAL A 14 44.53 47.55 -8.68
CA VAL A 14 43.24 48.15 -8.34
C VAL A 14 42.57 47.30 -7.29
N ALA A 15 42.14 47.99 -6.29
CA ALA A 15 41.68 47.57 -4.97
C ALA A 15 40.49 46.65 -4.97
N LEU A 16 40.47 45.81 -3.93
CA LEU A 16 39.33 45.05 -3.41
C LEU A 16 38.08 45.91 -3.22
N LEU A 17 36.99 45.45 -3.73
CA LEU A 17 35.66 45.66 -3.16
C LEU A 17 34.98 44.27 -3.12
N GLY A 18 35.05 43.72 -1.92
CA GLY A 18 34.35 42.46 -1.61
C GLY A 18 32.86 42.72 -1.54
N THR A 19 32.14 42.29 -2.58
CA THR A 19 30.71 42.12 -2.50
C THR A 19 30.44 40.67 -2.05
N ALA A 20 30.17 40.53 -0.75
CA ALA A 20 29.63 39.31 -0.18
C ALA A 20 28.22 39.11 -0.77
N VAL A 21 28.11 38.27 -1.81
CA VAL A 21 26.84 37.75 -2.28
C VAL A 21 26.40 36.73 -1.25
N LEU A 22 25.51 37.16 -0.36
CA LEU A 22 24.78 36.28 0.52
C LEU A 22 23.86 35.43 -0.40
N SER A 23 24.33 34.25 -0.75
CA SER A 23 23.50 33.23 -1.40
C SER A 23 22.44 32.79 -0.40
N ILE A 24 21.27 33.43 -0.46
CA ILE A 24 20.05 32.93 0.16
C ILE A 24 19.68 31.67 -0.63
N VAL A 25 20.17 30.52 -0.17
CA VAL A 25 19.66 29.22 -0.61
C VAL A 25 18.25 29.14 -0.03
N PRO A 26 17.19 29.18 -0.86
CA PRO A 26 15.87 28.87 -0.34
C PRO A 26 15.93 27.40 0.10
N SER A 27 16.02 27.20 1.42
CA SER A 27 15.73 25.90 2.01
C SER A 27 14.28 25.57 1.63
N PHE A 28 14.11 24.86 0.52
CA PHE A 28 12.90 24.10 0.29
C PHE A 28 12.83 23.08 1.42
N GLN A 29 12.35 23.52 2.57
CA GLN A 29 11.71 22.62 3.50
C GLN A 29 10.61 21.95 2.69
N ARG A 30 10.92 20.77 2.15
CA ARG A 30 9.89 19.79 1.85
C ARG A 30 9.11 19.68 3.16
N SER A 31 8.00 20.37 3.20
CA SER A 31 6.92 20.02 4.10
C SER A 31 6.68 18.55 3.79
N ALA A 32 7.30 17.66 4.55
CA ALA A 32 6.83 16.32 4.69
C ALA A 32 5.36 16.55 5.04
N SER A 33 4.48 16.31 4.08
CA SER A 33 3.07 16.21 4.34
C SER A 33 3.03 15.33 5.56
N ALA A 34 2.64 15.88 6.70
CA ALA A 34 2.22 15.09 7.82
C ALA A 34 1.03 14.31 7.23
N GLN A 35 1.34 13.19 6.59
CA GLN A 35 0.35 12.19 6.29
C GLN A 35 -0.25 11.94 7.66
N ASP A 36 -1.52 12.22 7.80
CA ASP A 36 -2.31 11.94 8.99
C ASP A 36 -2.16 10.44 9.30
N THR A 37 -1.03 10.10 9.89
CA THR A 37 -0.72 8.74 10.27
C THR A 37 -1.58 8.45 11.47
N LEU A 38 -2.69 7.77 11.21
CA LEU A 38 -3.58 7.31 12.27
C LEU A 38 -2.74 6.65 13.38
N PRO A 39 -2.95 7.02 14.63
CA PRO A 39 -2.24 6.41 15.75
C PRO A 39 -2.59 4.93 15.87
N VAL A 40 -1.59 4.11 16.17
CA VAL A 40 -1.73 2.66 16.30
C VAL A 40 -2.40 2.32 17.63
N GLY A 41 -3.28 1.31 17.63
CA GLY A 41 -3.83 0.72 18.86
C GLY A 41 -5.13 1.34 19.36
N TYR A 42 -5.72 2.26 18.63
CA TYR A 42 -6.98 2.92 18.99
C TYR A 42 -8.19 2.48 18.16
N GLY A 43 -7.96 1.66 17.14
CA GLY A 43 -9.04 1.12 16.31
C GLY A 43 -9.88 0.08 17.05
N THR A 44 -11.13 -0.09 16.63
CA THR A 44 -12.07 -1.06 17.20
C THR A 44 -12.78 -1.92 16.17
N LEU A 45 -12.52 -1.69 14.87
CA LEU A 45 -13.15 -2.49 13.83
C LEU A 45 -12.65 -3.92 13.87
N LYS A 46 -13.53 -4.83 13.53
CA LYS A 46 -13.21 -6.23 13.29
C LYS A 46 -12.75 -6.39 11.83
N ARG A 47 -12.02 -7.46 11.56
CA ARG A 47 -11.64 -7.84 10.19
C ARG A 47 -12.86 -7.91 9.27
N ASP A 48 -13.96 -8.46 9.79
CA ASP A 48 -15.19 -8.66 9.03
C ASP A 48 -15.89 -7.37 8.61
N ASP A 49 -15.63 -6.26 9.31
CA ASP A 49 -16.20 -4.94 9.01
C ASP A 49 -15.58 -4.30 7.75
N ILE A 50 -14.41 -4.80 7.30
CA ILE A 50 -13.64 -4.22 6.19
C ILE A 50 -13.31 -5.23 5.07
N VAL A 51 -13.78 -6.45 5.17
CA VAL A 51 -13.61 -7.49 4.15
C VAL A 51 -14.69 -7.37 3.09
N VAL A 52 -14.30 -7.31 1.83
CA VAL A 52 -15.23 -7.52 0.70
C VAL A 52 -15.39 -9.03 0.48
N ARG A 53 -16.63 -9.51 0.52
CA ARG A 53 -16.96 -10.92 0.32
C ARG A 53 -17.89 -11.08 -0.87
N PHE A 54 -17.63 -12.08 -1.68
CA PHE A 54 -18.54 -12.52 -2.72
C PHE A 54 -18.34 -14.00 -3.01
N ALA A 55 -19.34 -14.63 -3.57
CA ALA A 55 -19.32 -16.06 -3.80
C ALA A 55 -19.65 -16.38 -5.26
N THR A 56 -19.01 -17.43 -5.75
CA THR A 56 -19.43 -18.20 -6.92
C THR A 56 -20.21 -19.43 -6.45
N ASP A 57 -20.64 -20.27 -7.36
CA ASP A 57 -21.29 -21.54 -7.00
C ASP A 57 -20.39 -22.49 -6.21
N GLN A 58 -19.05 -22.35 -6.33
CA GLN A 58 -18.07 -23.27 -5.76
C GLN A 58 -17.15 -22.64 -4.70
N LEU A 59 -17.02 -21.31 -4.68
CA LEU A 59 -16.05 -20.59 -3.86
C LEU A 59 -16.68 -19.39 -3.19
N GLU A 60 -16.31 -19.14 -1.94
CA GLU A 60 -16.39 -17.81 -1.33
C GLU A 60 -15.02 -17.14 -1.44
N ILE A 61 -15.02 -15.88 -1.84
CA ILE A 61 -13.81 -15.08 -2.00
C ILE A 61 -13.87 -13.91 -1.02
N GLN A 62 -12.81 -13.76 -0.25
CA GLN A 62 -12.66 -12.67 0.71
C GLN A 62 -11.46 -11.81 0.32
N VAL A 63 -11.67 -10.51 0.25
CA VAL A 63 -10.65 -9.53 -0.13
C VAL A 63 -10.49 -8.50 0.98
N LEU A 64 -9.32 -8.46 1.61
CA LEU A 64 -8.98 -7.59 2.72
C LEU A 64 -7.85 -6.65 2.32
N PRO A 65 -8.08 -5.33 2.25
CA PRO A 65 -7.01 -4.36 2.06
C PRO A 65 -6.00 -4.37 3.21
N LEU A 66 -4.70 -4.40 2.89
CA LEU A 66 -3.61 -4.35 3.88
C LEU A 66 -2.94 -2.98 3.95
N ALA A 67 -3.58 -1.95 3.38
CA ALA A 67 -3.09 -0.59 3.47
C ALA A 67 -3.06 -0.11 4.93
N GLU A 68 -1.93 0.46 5.35
CA GLU A 68 -1.69 0.88 6.75
C GLU A 68 -2.81 1.77 7.30
N GLN A 69 -3.31 2.71 6.49
CA GLN A 69 -4.42 3.62 6.83
C GLN A 69 -5.76 2.91 7.07
N VAL A 70 -5.92 1.68 6.59
CA VAL A 70 -7.11 0.85 6.80
C VAL A 70 -6.92 -0.07 8.00
N ILE A 71 -5.79 -0.79 8.05
CA ILE A 71 -5.56 -1.77 9.12
C ILE A 71 -5.37 -1.13 10.51
N ARG A 72 -4.95 0.14 10.60
CA ARG A 72 -4.87 0.89 11.86
C ARG A 72 -6.22 1.18 12.51
N LEU A 73 -7.30 1.05 11.75
CA LEU A 73 -8.67 1.18 12.27
C LEU A 73 -9.18 -0.11 12.94
N LEU A 74 -8.46 -1.21 12.74
CA LEU A 74 -8.81 -2.49 13.35
C LEU A 74 -8.45 -2.53 14.84
N ALA A 75 -9.12 -3.43 15.55
CA ALA A 75 -8.81 -3.73 16.95
C ALA A 75 -7.30 -4.07 17.09
N PRO A 76 -6.68 -3.69 18.24
CA PRO A 76 -5.23 -3.78 18.43
C PRO A 76 -4.64 -5.17 18.16
N ASP A 77 -5.37 -6.22 18.51
CA ASP A 77 -4.90 -7.60 18.31
C ASP A 77 -4.92 -7.98 16.83
N THR A 78 -5.96 -7.60 16.10
CA THR A 78 -6.07 -7.82 14.66
C THR A 78 -5.01 -7.03 13.92
N TYR A 79 -4.81 -5.77 14.27
CA TYR A 79 -3.74 -4.94 13.69
C TYR A 79 -2.36 -5.58 13.91
N ARG A 80 -2.04 -5.99 15.16
CA ARG A 80 -0.76 -6.62 15.49
C ARG A 80 -0.52 -7.89 14.69
N SER A 81 -1.55 -8.73 14.53
CA SER A 81 -1.48 -9.97 13.75
C SER A 81 -1.17 -9.68 12.28
N LEU A 82 -1.84 -8.72 11.66
CA LEU A 82 -1.62 -8.34 10.26
C LEU A 82 -0.25 -7.67 10.07
N ALA A 83 0.13 -6.76 10.96
CA ALA A 83 1.44 -6.10 10.92
C ALA A 83 2.59 -7.12 11.09
N GLN A 84 2.43 -8.10 11.99
CA GLN A 84 3.39 -9.18 12.16
C GLN A 84 3.47 -10.08 10.93
N LEU A 85 2.33 -10.41 10.30
CA LEU A 85 2.28 -11.15 9.04
C LEU A 85 3.07 -10.42 7.95
N LEU A 86 2.79 -9.12 7.74
CA LEU A 86 3.49 -8.30 6.76
C LEU A 86 4.99 -8.23 7.04
N LYS A 87 5.38 -8.08 8.31
CA LYS A 87 6.80 -8.10 8.71
C LYS A 87 7.46 -9.44 8.42
N THR A 88 6.81 -10.54 8.76
CA THR A 88 7.33 -11.91 8.54
C THR A 88 7.49 -12.21 7.05
N LYS A 89 6.53 -11.75 6.23
CA LYS A 89 6.54 -11.91 4.78
C LYS A 89 7.26 -10.77 4.03
N GLY A 90 7.84 -9.83 4.75
CA GLY A 90 8.45 -8.63 4.17
C GLY A 90 9.50 -8.93 3.10
N ARG A 91 10.33 -9.97 3.28
CA ARG A 91 11.31 -10.39 2.27
C ARG A 91 10.63 -10.95 1.02
N ASP A 92 9.68 -11.87 1.19
CA ASP A 92 8.95 -12.47 0.07
C ASP A 92 8.20 -11.39 -0.75
N LEU A 93 7.63 -10.40 -0.05
CA LEU A 93 6.94 -9.26 -0.66
C LEU A 93 7.90 -8.33 -1.39
N ALA A 94 9.05 -8.01 -0.81
CA ALA A 94 10.08 -7.18 -1.44
C ALA A 94 10.64 -7.85 -2.70
N ASP A 95 10.95 -9.14 -2.64
CA ASP A 95 11.43 -9.92 -3.77
C ASP A 95 10.37 -10.00 -4.89
N ALA A 96 9.09 -10.11 -4.54
CA ALA A 96 7.99 -10.08 -5.51
C ALA A 96 7.85 -8.69 -6.15
N ALA A 97 7.88 -7.62 -5.37
CA ALA A 97 7.81 -6.24 -5.84
C ALA A 97 8.98 -5.92 -6.79
N GLN A 98 10.20 -6.31 -6.44
CA GLN A 98 11.39 -6.12 -7.28
C GLN A 98 11.26 -6.84 -8.62
N ARG A 99 10.77 -8.08 -8.63
CA ARG A 99 10.57 -8.84 -9.88
C ARG A 99 9.55 -8.20 -10.81
N THR A 100 8.59 -7.49 -10.27
CA THR A 100 7.52 -6.83 -11.05
C THR A 100 7.83 -5.37 -11.37
N GLY A 101 8.94 -4.81 -10.86
CA GLY A 101 9.34 -3.42 -11.07
C GLY A 101 8.43 -2.40 -10.38
N VAL A 102 7.70 -2.80 -9.33
CA VAL A 102 6.79 -1.91 -8.60
C VAL A 102 7.40 -1.55 -7.25
N ASP A 103 7.81 -0.30 -7.08
CA ASP A 103 8.48 0.16 -5.85
C ASP A 103 7.57 0.16 -4.62
N ARG A 104 6.30 0.53 -4.80
CA ARG A 104 5.31 0.66 -3.72
C ARG A 104 4.02 -0.07 -4.09
N PRO A 105 4.01 -1.41 -4.01
CA PRO A 105 2.81 -2.15 -4.35
C PRO A 105 1.70 -1.89 -3.32
N THR A 106 0.47 -1.81 -3.82
CA THR A 106 -0.72 -1.90 -2.98
C THR A 106 -0.94 -3.35 -2.60
N LEU A 107 -1.00 -3.63 -1.30
CA LEU A 107 -1.14 -4.98 -0.78
C LEU A 107 -2.58 -5.29 -0.39
N VAL A 108 -3.04 -6.46 -0.80
CA VAL A 108 -4.38 -6.97 -0.50
C VAL A 108 -4.28 -8.45 -0.15
N MET A 109 -4.90 -8.88 0.94
CA MET A 109 -4.99 -10.30 1.26
C MET A 109 -6.24 -10.89 0.64
N VAL A 110 -6.07 -11.96 -0.14
CA VAL A 110 -7.17 -12.70 -0.76
C VAL A 110 -7.24 -14.09 -0.16
N THR A 111 -8.45 -14.49 0.19
CA THR A 111 -8.75 -15.83 0.69
C THR A 111 -9.83 -16.45 -0.19
N PHE A 112 -9.56 -17.63 -0.68
CA PHE A 112 -10.54 -18.49 -1.34
C PHE A 112 -10.98 -19.56 -0.36
N PHE A 113 -12.28 -19.77 -0.22
CA PHE A 113 -12.87 -20.86 0.54
C PHE A 113 -13.61 -21.79 -0.42
N GLY A 114 -13.35 -23.09 -0.31
CA GLY A 114 -14.10 -24.11 -1.01
C GLY A 114 -15.49 -24.29 -0.39
N LEU A 115 -16.54 -24.07 -1.17
CA LEU A 115 -17.92 -24.35 -0.78
C LEU A 115 -18.31 -25.79 -1.15
N LEU A 116 -17.71 -26.30 -2.21
CA LEU A 116 -17.94 -27.66 -2.72
C LEU A 116 -16.60 -28.42 -2.80
N PRO A 117 -16.62 -29.77 -2.82
CA PRO A 117 -15.42 -30.54 -3.06
C PRO A 117 -14.80 -30.23 -4.43
N GLN A 118 -13.48 -30.21 -4.50
CA GLN A 118 -12.72 -29.97 -5.73
C GLN A 118 -12.99 -28.62 -6.40
N ALA A 119 -13.39 -27.60 -5.63
CA ALA A 119 -13.57 -26.24 -6.11
C ALA A 119 -12.25 -25.67 -6.65
N ARG A 120 -12.23 -25.25 -7.91
CA ARG A 120 -11.04 -24.68 -8.55
C ARG A 120 -11.04 -23.17 -8.47
N PHE A 121 -9.88 -22.58 -8.25
CA PHE A 121 -9.70 -21.12 -8.25
C PHE A 121 -8.56 -20.70 -9.20
N SER A 122 -8.73 -19.53 -9.80
CA SER A 122 -7.75 -18.89 -10.69
C SER A 122 -7.24 -17.63 -10.01
N PRO A 123 -6.02 -17.65 -9.44
CA PRO A 123 -5.50 -16.50 -8.68
C PRO A 123 -5.45 -15.19 -9.47
N GLU A 124 -5.09 -15.25 -10.74
CA GLU A 124 -4.91 -14.08 -11.60
C GLU A 124 -6.22 -13.39 -11.99
N ASP A 125 -7.37 -14.03 -11.77
CA ASP A 125 -8.68 -13.48 -12.13
C ASP A 125 -9.23 -12.48 -11.11
N VAL A 126 -8.55 -12.29 -9.96
CA VAL A 126 -8.92 -11.27 -8.99
C VAL A 126 -8.43 -9.91 -9.45
N ASN A 127 -9.33 -9.00 -9.75
CA ASN A 127 -9.00 -7.66 -10.21
C ASN A 127 -9.67 -6.60 -9.31
N ILE A 128 -9.12 -5.40 -9.29
CA ILE A 128 -9.67 -4.26 -8.58
C ILE A 128 -9.85 -3.10 -9.56
N THR A 129 -11.04 -2.53 -9.61
CA THR A 129 -11.30 -1.27 -10.33
C THR A 129 -11.39 -0.15 -9.31
N SER A 130 -10.54 0.87 -9.44
CA SER A 130 -10.52 2.06 -8.61
C SER A 130 -10.39 3.29 -9.51
N ARG A 131 -11.24 4.30 -9.30
CA ARG A 131 -11.24 5.54 -10.12
C ARG A 131 -11.36 5.27 -11.62
N GLY A 132 -12.13 4.26 -12.00
CA GLY A 132 -12.31 3.89 -13.40
C GLY A 132 -11.12 3.17 -14.05
N ARG A 133 -10.03 2.92 -13.31
CA ARG A 133 -8.86 2.14 -13.76
C ARG A 133 -8.95 0.72 -13.22
N LEU A 134 -8.71 -0.25 -14.10
CA LEU A 134 -8.58 -1.66 -13.75
C LEU A 134 -7.13 -1.96 -13.33
N PHE A 135 -6.98 -2.55 -12.16
CA PHE A 135 -5.74 -3.06 -11.62
C PHE A 135 -5.78 -4.59 -11.60
N ARG A 136 -4.77 -5.18 -12.21
CA ARG A 136 -4.52 -6.63 -12.16
C ARG A 136 -3.42 -6.92 -11.15
N PRO A 137 -3.41 -8.10 -10.52
CA PRO A 137 -2.30 -8.48 -9.65
C PRO A 137 -1.00 -8.56 -10.47
N VAL A 138 0.02 -7.83 -10.02
CA VAL A 138 1.36 -7.88 -10.60
C VAL A 138 2.22 -8.95 -9.93
N GLY A 139 1.89 -9.34 -8.71
CA GLY A 139 2.56 -10.39 -7.97
C GLY A 139 1.64 -11.02 -6.94
N ILE A 140 1.90 -12.27 -6.60
CA ILE A 140 1.13 -13.03 -5.60
C ILE A 140 2.12 -13.75 -4.70
N VAL A 141 1.99 -13.57 -3.38
CA VAL A 141 2.79 -14.24 -2.36
C VAL A 141 1.90 -15.21 -1.58
N PRO A 142 1.98 -16.52 -1.82
CA PRO A 142 1.20 -17.52 -1.11
C PRO A 142 1.47 -17.53 0.39
N LEU A 143 0.41 -17.71 1.19
CA LEU A 143 0.50 -17.86 2.64
C LEU A 143 0.15 -19.26 3.11
N SER A 144 -0.66 -19.98 2.34
CA SER A 144 -1.09 -21.34 2.67
C SER A 144 -0.51 -22.39 1.71
N PRO A 145 -0.22 -23.62 2.17
CA PRO A 145 0.28 -24.69 1.32
C PRO A 145 -0.71 -25.10 0.21
N ARG A 146 -2.02 -24.93 0.47
CA ARG A 146 -3.09 -25.27 -0.50
C ARG A 146 -3.10 -24.37 -1.73
N TRP A 147 -2.38 -23.27 -1.69
CA TRP A 147 -2.30 -22.33 -2.81
C TRP A 147 -1.82 -23.00 -4.11
N SER A 148 -0.84 -23.88 -4.02
CA SER A 148 -0.22 -24.51 -5.19
C SER A 148 -1.09 -25.56 -5.87
N SER A 149 -2.16 -26.02 -5.23
CA SER A 149 -3.08 -27.01 -5.83
C SER A 149 -4.07 -26.39 -6.80
N TYR A 150 -4.36 -25.07 -6.68
CA TYR A 150 -5.43 -24.36 -7.39
C TYR A 150 -6.80 -25.02 -7.25
N GLN A 151 -6.95 -25.86 -6.23
CA GLN A 151 -8.15 -26.64 -5.94
C GLN A 151 -8.32 -26.77 -4.43
N LEU A 152 -9.55 -26.65 -3.97
CA LEU A 152 -9.93 -26.75 -2.56
C LEU A 152 -11.03 -27.76 -2.38
N ASP A 153 -10.99 -28.50 -1.31
CA ASP A 153 -12.13 -29.27 -0.86
C ASP A 153 -13.09 -28.38 -0.04
N ALA A 154 -14.28 -28.92 0.25
CA ALA A 154 -15.25 -28.19 1.06
C ALA A 154 -14.64 -27.80 2.41
N HIS A 155 -14.83 -26.55 2.80
CA HIS A 155 -14.31 -25.94 4.03
C HIS A 155 -12.77 -25.72 4.07
N GLU A 156 -12.05 -26.04 3.00
CA GLU A 156 -10.63 -25.67 2.87
C GLU A 156 -10.48 -24.23 2.40
N GLN A 157 -9.30 -23.65 2.71
CA GLN A 157 -8.97 -22.29 2.30
C GLN A 157 -7.58 -22.18 1.68
N ALA A 158 -7.45 -21.31 0.70
CA ALA A 158 -6.19 -20.86 0.15
C ALA A 158 -6.05 -19.35 0.37
N VAL A 159 -4.93 -18.93 0.94
CA VAL A 159 -4.67 -17.53 1.30
C VAL A 159 -3.38 -17.06 0.64
N ALA A 160 -3.40 -15.84 0.10
CA ALA A 160 -2.21 -15.17 -0.41
C ALA A 160 -2.28 -13.65 -0.21
N ILE A 161 -1.11 -13.00 -0.26
CA ILE A 161 -1.02 -11.55 -0.39
C ILE A 161 -0.80 -11.22 -1.86
N TYR A 162 -1.65 -10.37 -2.39
CA TYR A 162 -1.62 -9.84 -3.74
C TYR A 162 -0.93 -8.50 -3.76
N LEU A 163 -0.09 -8.32 -4.75
CA LEU A 163 0.57 -7.06 -5.05
C LEU A 163 -0.10 -6.45 -6.28
N PHE A 164 -0.57 -5.23 -6.16
CA PHE A 164 -1.08 -4.42 -7.26
C PHE A 164 -0.18 -3.22 -7.48
N GLU A 165 -0.22 -2.62 -8.66
CA GLU A 165 0.41 -1.33 -8.89
C GLU A 165 -0.11 -0.26 -7.92
N GLU A 166 0.69 0.77 -7.69
CA GLU A 166 0.29 1.94 -6.91
C GLU A 166 -0.89 2.67 -7.58
N GLY A 167 -1.80 3.21 -6.78
CA GLY A 167 -2.92 4.04 -7.26
C GLY A 167 -4.31 3.56 -6.88
N ILE A 168 -4.45 2.40 -6.24
CA ILE A 168 -5.73 1.97 -5.65
C ILE A 168 -6.03 2.84 -4.43
N SER A 169 -7.17 3.52 -4.45
CA SER A 169 -7.64 4.35 -3.34
C SER A 169 -8.64 3.58 -2.48
N PHE A 170 -8.29 3.39 -1.21
CA PHE A 170 -9.21 2.81 -0.22
C PHE A 170 -10.06 3.85 0.51
N HIS A 171 -9.96 5.12 0.14
CA HIS A 171 -10.80 6.22 0.63
C HIS A 171 -11.99 6.50 -0.27
N GLU A 172 -12.08 5.80 -1.38
CA GLU A 172 -13.12 5.95 -2.38
C GLU A 172 -13.75 4.60 -2.70
N GLY A 173 -14.87 4.63 -3.42
CA GLY A 173 -15.49 3.41 -3.91
C GLY A 173 -14.55 2.64 -4.84
N LEU A 174 -14.48 1.35 -4.66
CA LEU A 174 -13.80 0.43 -5.55
C LEU A 174 -14.65 -0.81 -5.78
N THR A 175 -14.39 -1.47 -6.89
CA THR A 175 -15.05 -2.71 -7.27
C THR A 175 -14.01 -3.82 -7.32
N VAL A 176 -14.26 -4.91 -6.64
CA VAL A 176 -13.48 -6.15 -6.76
C VAL A 176 -14.18 -7.06 -7.75
N SER A 177 -13.45 -7.68 -8.65
CA SER A 177 -14.02 -8.61 -9.61
C SER A 177 -13.22 -9.92 -9.67
N TYR A 178 -13.95 -11.00 -9.99
CA TYR A 178 -13.40 -12.34 -10.17
C TYR A 178 -14.24 -13.08 -11.20
N GLN A 179 -13.64 -13.55 -12.29
CA GLN A 179 -14.29 -14.33 -13.36
C GLN A 179 -15.61 -13.72 -13.86
N GLY A 180 -15.64 -12.40 -14.04
CA GLY A 180 -16.81 -11.68 -14.52
C GLY A 180 -17.83 -11.30 -13.45
N LEU A 181 -17.74 -11.83 -12.24
CA LEU A 181 -18.49 -11.33 -11.09
C LEU A 181 -17.84 -10.05 -10.57
N ALA A 182 -18.63 -9.06 -10.21
CA ALA A 182 -18.16 -7.80 -9.66
C ALA A 182 -18.88 -7.49 -8.35
N ASN A 183 -18.15 -6.93 -7.39
CA ASN A 183 -18.68 -6.55 -6.08
C ASN A 183 -18.13 -5.16 -5.70
N ASP A 184 -19.02 -4.22 -5.43
CA ASP A 184 -18.77 -2.84 -5.02
C ASP A 184 -19.05 -2.58 -3.53
N ALA A 185 -19.19 -3.64 -2.73
CA ALA A 185 -19.52 -3.57 -1.30
C ALA A 185 -18.56 -2.67 -0.51
N TRP A 186 -17.34 -2.43 -1.01
CA TRP A 186 -16.40 -1.50 -0.40
C TRP A 186 -16.98 -0.09 -0.23
N THR A 187 -17.82 0.35 -1.15
CA THR A 187 -18.51 1.65 -1.05
C THR A 187 -19.36 1.74 0.23
N GLY A 188 -19.98 0.64 0.63
CA GLY A 188 -20.73 0.55 1.88
C GLY A 188 -19.86 0.52 3.15
N VAL A 189 -18.58 0.14 3.02
CA VAL A 189 -17.60 0.12 4.13
C VAL A 189 -17.09 1.52 4.45
N LEU A 190 -16.99 2.42 3.47
CA LEU A 190 -16.40 3.76 3.62
C LEU A 190 -16.97 4.57 4.79
N PRO A 191 -18.30 4.69 4.98
CA PRO A 191 -18.86 5.44 6.11
C PRO A 191 -18.44 4.87 7.48
N THR A 192 -18.18 3.58 7.55
CA THR A 192 -17.72 2.91 8.79
C THR A 192 -16.25 3.25 9.05
N LEU A 193 -15.41 3.24 8.00
CA LEU A 193 -14.01 3.65 8.10
C LEU A 193 -13.88 5.12 8.51
N ASP A 194 -14.67 6.01 7.93
CA ASP A 194 -14.61 7.45 8.24
C ASP A 194 -15.03 7.74 9.67
N ARG A 195 -16.10 7.10 10.14
CA ARG A 195 -16.54 7.20 11.54
C ARG A 195 -15.48 6.68 12.51
N GLU A 196 -14.88 5.54 12.20
CA GLU A 196 -13.85 4.97 13.07
C GLU A 196 -12.56 5.80 13.04
N ARG A 197 -12.18 6.36 11.89
CA ARG A 197 -11.05 7.30 11.79
C ARG A 197 -11.22 8.50 12.72
N ALA A 198 -12.38 9.13 12.71
CA ALA A 198 -12.68 10.23 13.61
C ALA A 198 -12.61 9.81 15.08
N ARG A 199 -13.11 8.61 15.44
CA ARG A 199 -13.04 8.07 16.79
C ARG A 199 -11.60 7.76 17.23
N VAL A 200 -10.79 7.18 16.36
CA VAL A 200 -9.36 6.89 16.62
C VAL A 200 -8.62 8.18 16.93
N MET A 201 -8.81 9.22 16.11
CA MET A 201 -8.18 10.53 16.35
C MET A 201 -8.64 11.16 17.67
N ALA A 202 -9.93 11.09 17.98
CA ALA A 202 -10.48 11.59 19.26
C ALA A 202 -9.90 10.84 20.48
N ARG A 203 -9.83 9.50 20.42
CA ARG A 203 -9.24 8.70 21.52
C ARG A 203 -7.76 9.02 21.72
N ALA A 204 -7.01 9.16 20.65
CA ALA A 204 -5.59 9.48 20.73
C ALA A 204 -5.32 10.88 21.30
N SER A 205 -6.20 11.84 21.03
CA SER A 205 -6.07 13.21 21.57
C SER A 205 -6.37 13.30 23.08
N LEU A 206 -7.14 12.35 23.62
CA LEU A 206 -7.49 12.29 25.04
C LEU A 206 -6.39 11.63 25.91
N GLN A 207 -5.44 10.94 25.31
CA GLN A 207 -4.32 10.35 26.07
C GLN A 207 -3.17 11.34 26.14
N PRO A 208 -2.64 11.66 27.35
CA PRO A 208 -1.43 12.47 27.47
C PRO A 208 -0.30 11.77 26.72
N ARG A 209 0.43 12.53 25.88
CA ARG A 209 1.68 12.01 25.31
C ARG A 209 2.65 11.72 26.46
N PRO A 210 3.29 10.55 26.49
CA PRO A 210 4.32 10.22 27.46
C PRO A 210 5.51 11.15 27.37
#